data_dfeb52920a8ee1d11f20d8418cf56c73
#
_entry.id   dfeb52920a8ee1d11f20d8418cf56c73
#
_cell.length_a   1.000
_cell.length_b   1.000
_cell.length_c   1.000
_cell.angle_alpha   90.00
_cell.angle_beta   90.00
_cell.angle_gamma   90.00
#
_symmetry.space_group_name_H-M   'P 1'
#
loop_
_entity.id
_entity.type
_entity.pdbx_description
1 polymer ?
#
loop_
_entity_poly.entity_id
_entity_poly.type
_entity_poly.pdbx_seq_one_letter_code
_entity_poly.pdbx_strand_id
1 'polypeptide(L)'
;SPMLETLPEMAQNRDALFRALLAGDILYAAPVDQRADTSAQWDALPGWEQLHTAAREIGALPAKGRRIAAVGTPLCLTELDSGVLAALEAEGERVLRAPLSEALWFLWKDNLDDNKPSAGWLDQMQRQMQTLGNELGAQSAFAEDAETLFLIADSALPNFSGGNGRYRYAKAVELSGRTNAVLTLAPRYENTAMILDMRGLHDACRAPLFQLSLDNDWDETAWSRLRSFLYYC
;
A
#
# COMPACT_ATOMS: atom_id res chain seq x y z
N SER A 1 8.90 37.65 6.59
CA SER A 1 10.04 36.75 6.37
C SER A 1 9.75 35.89 5.14
N PRO A 2 10.67 35.74 4.17
CA PRO A 2 10.44 34.93 2.97
C PRO A 2 10.01 33.49 3.26
N MET A 3 10.36 32.97 4.43
CA MET A 3 9.93 31.63 4.90
C MET A 3 8.43 31.52 5.14
N LEU A 4 7.75 32.57 5.53
CA LEU A 4 6.30 32.54 5.82
C LEU A 4 5.45 32.60 4.55
N GLU A 5 6.01 33.12 3.44
CA GLU A 5 5.32 33.20 2.14
C GLU A 5 5.34 31.85 1.39
N THR A 6 6.30 30.97 1.69
CA THR A 6 6.40 29.64 1.07
C THR A 6 5.57 28.56 1.77
N LEU A 7 5.11 28.77 3.00
CA LEU A 7 4.32 27.80 3.74
C LEU A 7 3.00 27.39 3.05
N PRO A 8 2.22 28.33 2.44
CA PRO A 8 1.01 27.96 1.72
C PRO A 8 1.30 27.08 0.49
N GLU A 9 2.36 27.36 -0.26
CA GLU A 9 2.76 26.57 -1.43
C GLU A 9 3.22 25.17 -1.03
N MET A 10 3.99 25.05 0.05
CA MET A 10 4.39 23.73 0.58
C MET A 10 3.20 22.93 1.08
N ALA A 11 2.22 23.59 1.72
CA ALA A 11 1.00 22.92 2.15
C ALA A 11 0.15 22.46 0.97
N GLN A 12 0.01 23.28 -0.07
CA GLN A 12 -0.69 22.92 -1.31
C GLN A 12 0.01 21.77 -2.04
N ASN A 13 1.33 21.79 -2.10
CA ASN A 13 2.12 20.71 -2.71
C ASN A 13 1.97 19.38 -1.96
N ARG A 14 1.90 19.40 -0.62
CA ARG A 14 1.67 18.18 0.18
C ARG A 14 0.28 17.59 -0.04
N ASP A 15 -0.74 18.43 -0.07
CA ASP A 15 -2.11 17.98 -0.35
C ASP A 15 -2.24 17.42 -1.76
N ALA A 16 -1.63 18.08 -2.75
CA ALA A 16 -1.59 17.60 -4.13
C ALA A 16 -0.87 16.27 -4.25
N LEU A 17 0.31 16.14 -3.62
CA LEU A 17 1.05 14.87 -3.59
C LEU A 17 0.22 13.76 -2.95
N PHE A 18 -0.40 14.04 -1.81
CA PHE A 18 -1.18 13.05 -1.08
C PHE A 18 -2.41 12.59 -1.89
N ARG A 19 -3.11 13.54 -2.55
CA ARG A 19 -4.23 13.20 -3.46
C ARG A 19 -3.78 12.41 -4.68
N ALA A 20 -2.60 12.68 -5.22
CA ALA A 20 -2.05 11.91 -6.32
C ALA A 20 -1.77 10.45 -5.91
N LEU A 21 -1.21 10.23 -4.73
CA LEU A 21 -0.99 8.89 -4.19
C LEU A 21 -2.31 8.17 -3.92
N LEU A 22 -3.29 8.85 -3.32
CA LEU A 22 -4.64 8.30 -3.12
C LEU A 22 -5.31 7.92 -4.44
N ALA A 23 -5.17 8.74 -5.47
CA ALA A 23 -5.69 8.42 -6.80
C ALA A 23 -5.06 7.13 -7.34
N GLY A 24 -3.74 6.97 -7.19
CA GLY A 24 -3.04 5.72 -7.53
C GLY A 24 -3.54 4.53 -6.72
N ASP A 25 -3.69 4.68 -5.41
CA ASP A 25 -4.16 3.61 -4.52
C ASP A 25 -5.59 3.17 -4.86
N ILE A 26 -6.49 4.13 -5.18
CA ILE A 26 -7.86 3.85 -5.62
C ILE A 26 -7.85 3.15 -6.98
N LEU A 27 -7.02 3.62 -7.91
CA LEU A 27 -6.90 3.00 -9.22
C LEU A 27 -6.45 1.54 -9.12
N TYR A 28 -5.46 1.25 -8.27
CA TYR A 28 -4.99 -0.12 -8.05
C TYR A 28 -6.01 -1.00 -7.29
N ALA A 29 -6.95 -0.41 -6.58
CA ALA A 29 -8.06 -1.13 -5.99
C ALA A 29 -9.10 -1.59 -7.04
N ALA A 30 -9.16 -0.95 -8.21
CA ALA A 30 -10.00 -1.38 -9.32
C ALA A 30 -9.48 -2.68 -9.96
N PRO A 31 -10.37 -3.55 -10.48
CA PRO A 31 -9.99 -4.65 -11.35
C PRO A 31 -9.14 -4.15 -12.52
N VAL A 32 -8.17 -4.96 -12.96
CA VAL A 32 -7.19 -4.57 -13.98
C VAL A 32 -7.82 -4.14 -15.29
N ASP A 33 -8.91 -4.79 -15.69
CA ASP A 33 -9.68 -4.49 -16.89
C ASP A 33 -10.48 -3.18 -16.83
N GLN A 34 -10.65 -2.60 -15.65
CA GLN A 34 -11.39 -1.35 -15.42
C GLN A 34 -10.49 -0.16 -15.10
N ARG A 35 -9.20 -0.37 -14.88
CA ARG A 35 -8.26 0.71 -14.49
C ARG A 35 -8.14 1.80 -15.54
N ALA A 36 -8.15 1.43 -16.83
CA ALA A 36 -8.07 2.39 -17.92
C ALA A 36 -9.30 3.32 -17.94
N ASP A 37 -10.49 2.76 -17.76
CA ASP A 37 -11.73 3.52 -17.74
C ASP A 37 -11.81 4.41 -16.49
N THR A 38 -11.37 3.92 -15.35
CA THR A 38 -11.30 4.70 -14.10
C THR A 38 -10.33 5.87 -14.23
N SER A 39 -9.15 5.65 -14.81
CA SER A 39 -8.15 6.71 -15.00
C SER A 39 -8.56 7.75 -16.02
N ALA A 40 -9.30 7.35 -17.06
CA ALA A 40 -9.81 8.25 -18.10
C ALA A 40 -10.85 9.27 -17.58
N GLN A 41 -11.43 9.05 -16.40
CA GLN A 41 -12.34 9.99 -15.75
C GLN A 41 -11.61 11.20 -15.15
N TRP A 42 -10.27 11.15 -15.07
CA TRP A 42 -9.44 12.17 -14.44
C TRP A 42 -8.58 12.90 -15.49
N ASP A 43 -9.07 14.01 -16.00
CA ASP A 43 -8.32 14.87 -16.94
C ASP A 43 -7.14 15.60 -16.25
N ALA A 44 -7.16 15.65 -14.93
CA ALA A 44 -6.15 16.29 -14.08
C ALA A 44 -6.09 15.58 -12.70
N LEU A 45 -5.28 16.10 -11.78
CA LEU A 45 -5.26 15.62 -10.40
C LEU A 45 -6.67 15.69 -9.80
N PRO A 46 -7.28 14.54 -9.39
CA PRO A 46 -8.65 14.52 -8.90
C PRO A 46 -8.83 15.29 -7.60
N GLY A 47 -9.97 15.95 -7.46
CA GLY A 47 -10.43 16.52 -6.20
C GLY A 47 -10.96 15.43 -5.26
N TRP A 48 -11.21 15.80 -3.98
CA TRP A 48 -11.72 14.87 -2.98
C TRP A 48 -13.03 14.20 -3.38
N GLU A 49 -13.96 14.95 -3.94
CA GLU A 49 -15.26 14.41 -4.40
C GLU A 49 -15.10 13.34 -5.48
N GLN A 50 -14.18 13.56 -6.42
CA GLN A 50 -13.89 12.60 -7.49
C GLN A 50 -13.26 11.32 -6.92
N LEU A 51 -12.34 11.44 -5.95
CA LEU A 51 -11.74 10.29 -5.26
C LEU A 51 -12.80 9.46 -4.53
N HIS A 52 -13.69 10.10 -3.78
CA HIS A 52 -14.79 9.43 -3.09
C HIS A 52 -15.78 8.78 -4.04
N THR A 53 -16.09 9.42 -5.17
CA THR A 53 -16.99 8.85 -6.19
C THR A 53 -16.36 7.60 -6.79
N ALA A 54 -15.10 7.67 -7.22
CA ALA A 54 -14.39 6.51 -7.76
C ALA A 54 -14.28 5.36 -6.74
N ALA A 55 -14.00 5.68 -5.47
CA ALA A 55 -13.91 4.67 -4.41
C ALA A 55 -15.25 3.93 -4.22
N ARG A 56 -16.38 4.64 -4.22
CA ARG A 56 -17.72 4.03 -4.14
C ARG A 56 -18.05 3.16 -5.34
N GLU A 57 -17.72 3.63 -6.56
CA GLU A 57 -17.96 2.87 -7.78
C GLU A 57 -17.14 1.57 -7.79
N ILE A 58 -15.85 1.63 -7.43
CA ILE A 58 -14.99 0.46 -7.33
C ILE A 58 -15.47 -0.46 -6.20
N GLY A 59 -15.84 0.08 -5.04
CA GLY A 59 -16.34 -0.69 -3.90
C GLY A 59 -17.64 -1.44 -4.18
N ALA A 60 -18.47 -0.95 -5.12
CA ALA A 60 -19.69 -1.62 -5.56
C ALA A 60 -19.43 -2.81 -6.51
N LEU A 61 -18.21 -2.95 -7.02
CA LEU A 61 -17.86 -4.06 -7.91
C LEU A 61 -17.76 -5.39 -7.12
N PRO A 62 -18.18 -6.51 -7.74
CA PRO A 62 -18.08 -7.80 -7.07
C PRO A 62 -16.61 -8.19 -6.83
N ALA A 63 -16.27 -8.51 -5.59
CA ALA A 63 -14.96 -9.04 -5.24
C ALA A 63 -14.88 -10.51 -5.72
N LYS A 64 -14.10 -10.76 -6.76
CA LYS A 64 -13.83 -12.11 -7.29
C LYS A 64 -12.37 -12.48 -7.06
N GLY A 65 -12.07 -13.77 -7.02
CA GLY A 65 -10.72 -14.29 -6.83
C GLY A 65 -10.28 -14.34 -5.37
N ARG A 66 -9.15 -15.02 -5.14
CA ARG A 66 -8.50 -15.04 -3.82
C ARG A 66 -7.83 -13.69 -3.59
N ARG A 67 -7.86 -13.25 -2.36
CA ARG A 67 -7.20 -11.98 -1.98
C ARG A 67 -5.75 -12.25 -1.63
N ILE A 68 -4.85 -11.60 -2.33
CA ILE A 68 -3.40 -11.69 -2.12
C ILE A 68 -2.91 -10.30 -1.73
N ALA A 69 -2.34 -10.17 -0.54
CA ALA A 69 -1.69 -8.93 -0.14
C ALA A 69 -0.33 -8.79 -0.84
N ALA A 70 -0.04 -7.61 -1.37
CA ALA A 70 1.27 -7.24 -1.89
C ALA A 70 1.84 -6.08 -1.07
N VAL A 71 2.93 -6.33 -0.37
CA VAL A 71 3.61 -5.36 0.48
C VAL A 71 5.06 -5.24 0.05
N GLY A 72 5.48 -4.05 -0.33
CA GLY A 72 6.82 -3.85 -0.84
C GLY A 72 7.26 -2.40 -0.83
N THR A 73 8.36 -2.12 -1.50
CA THR A 73 8.79 -0.74 -1.75
C THR A 73 7.84 -0.07 -2.75
N PRO A 74 7.75 1.26 -2.77
CA PRO A 74 6.96 1.98 -3.76
C PRO A 74 7.23 1.53 -5.19
N LEU A 75 8.51 1.33 -5.56
CA LEU A 75 8.90 0.86 -6.89
C LEU A 75 8.35 -0.53 -7.22
N CYS A 76 8.34 -1.45 -6.24
CA CYS A 76 7.83 -2.80 -6.42
C CYS A 76 6.29 -2.87 -6.51
N LEU A 77 5.60 -1.83 -6.05
CA LEU A 77 4.14 -1.76 -6.07
C LEU A 77 3.60 -0.97 -7.26
N THR A 78 4.47 -0.27 -8.00
CA THR A 78 4.10 0.48 -9.21
C THR A 78 4.19 -0.38 -10.48
N GLU A 79 3.66 0.12 -11.59
CA GLU A 79 3.64 -0.61 -12.86
C GLU A 79 5.01 -0.92 -13.44
N LEU A 80 6.04 -0.17 -13.09
CA LEU A 80 7.39 -0.36 -13.61
C LEU A 80 7.97 -1.74 -13.24
N ASP A 81 7.58 -2.30 -12.09
CA ASP A 81 8.02 -3.62 -11.63
C ASP A 81 6.87 -4.62 -11.45
N SER A 82 5.67 -4.27 -11.88
CA SER A 82 4.44 -4.98 -11.53
C SER A 82 4.09 -6.14 -12.47
N GLY A 83 4.98 -6.58 -13.33
CA GLY A 83 4.71 -7.71 -14.23
C GLY A 83 4.15 -8.94 -13.49
N VAL A 84 4.67 -9.21 -12.29
CA VAL A 84 4.18 -10.28 -11.42
C VAL A 84 2.77 -10.02 -10.89
N LEU A 85 2.52 -8.82 -10.37
CA LEU A 85 1.21 -8.48 -9.81
C LEU A 85 0.14 -8.41 -10.89
N ALA A 86 0.47 -7.83 -12.05
CA ALA A 86 -0.41 -7.80 -13.21
C ALA A 86 -0.71 -9.22 -13.76
N ALA A 87 0.28 -10.11 -13.77
CA ALA A 87 0.09 -11.50 -14.18
C ALA A 87 -0.83 -12.28 -13.22
N LEU A 88 -0.69 -12.05 -11.88
CA LEU A 88 -1.60 -12.64 -10.89
C LEU A 88 -3.03 -12.16 -11.09
N GLU A 89 -3.22 -10.87 -11.33
CA GLU A 89 -4.54 -10.30 -11.62
C GLU A 89 -5.14 -10.85 -12.92
N ALA A 90 -4.31 -11.05 -13.95
CA ALA A 90 -4.73 -11.67 -15.22
C ALA A 90 -5.12 -13.15 -15.04
N GLU A 91 -4.55 -13.86 -14.07
CA GLU A 91 -4.95 -15.22 -13.69
C GLU A 91 -6.23 -15.25 -12.80
N GLY A 92 -6.82 -14.09 -12.51
CA GLY A 92 -8.05 -13.96 -11.74
C GLY A 92 -7.84 -13.81 -10.24
N GLU A 93 -6.60 -13.65 -9.79
CA GLU A 93 -6.33 -13.34 -8.38
C GLU A 93 -6.62 -11.86 -8.11
N ARG A 94 -6.98 -11.56 -6.87
CA ARG A 94 -7.19 -10.21 -6.44
C ARG A 94 -6.02 -9.72 -5.62
N VAL A 95 -5.26 -8.78 -6.17
CA VAL A 95 -4.09 -8.22 -5.50
C VAL A 95 -4.47 -6.97 -4.71
N LEU A 96 -4.34 -7.02 -3.39
CA LEU A 96 -4.44 -5.88 -2.49
C LEU A 96 -3.06 -5.29 -2.27
N ARG A 97 -2.73 -4.24 -2.99
CA ARG A 97 -1.43 -3.56 -2.90
C ARG A 97 -1.42 -2.63 -1.68
N ALA A 98 -0.40 -2.70 -0.85
CA ALA A 98 -0.21 -1.79 0.27
C ALA A 98 -0.28 -0.33 -0.22
N PRO A 99 -1.16 0.52 0.34
CA PRO A 99 -1.37 1.86 -0.18
C PRO A 99 -0.15 2.76 0.03
N LEU A 100 0.25 3.48 -1.02
CA LEU A 100 1.39 4.39 -0.99
C LEU A 100 1.09 5.65 -0.17
N SER A 101 -0.15 6.13 -0.21
CA SER A 101 -0.58 7.27 0.61
C SER A 101 -0.54 6.94 2.10
N GLU A 102 -0.98 5.74 2.49
CA GLU A 102 -0.92 5.26 3.88
C GLU A 102 0.54 5.10 4.34
N ALA A 103 1.41 4.57 3.47
CA ALA A 103 2.83 4.46 3.75
C ALA A 103 3.47 5.83 4.00
N LEU A 104 3.17 6.83 3.17
CA LEU A 104 3.67 8.19 3.33
C LEU A 104 3.13 8.85 4.60
N TRP A 105 1.83 8.68 4.88
CA TRP A 105 1.21 9.17 6.11
C TRP A 105 1.86 8.55 7.36
N PHE A 106 2.07 7.23 7.36
CA PHE A 106 2.75 6.53 8.44
C PHE A 106 4.17 7.07 8.66
N LEU A 107 4.95 7.24 7.57
CA LEU A 107 6.30 7.79 7.62
C LEU A 107 6.33 9.20 8.23
N TRP A 108 5.40 10.07 7.86
CA TRP A 108 5.32 11.42 8.40
C TRP A 108 4.91 11.43 9.87
N LYS A 109 4.02 10.54 10.28
CA LYS A 109 3.59 10.45 11.67
C LYS A 109 4.67 9.80 12.56
N ASP A 110 5.39 8.80 12.04
CA ASP A 110 6.47 8.10 12.74
C ASP A 110 7.77 8.93 12.82
N ASN A 111 7.90 9.95 11.98
CA ASN A 111 9.09 10.80 11.95
C ASN A 111 9.09 11.81 13.11
N LEU A 112 10.23 11.87 13.81
CA LEU A 112 10.47 12.84 14.88
C LEU A 112 10.98 14.20 14.37
N ASP A 113 11.15 14.36 13.04
CA ASP A 113 11.68 15.57 12.43
C ASP A 113 10.68 16.74 12.51
N ASP A 114 11.19 17.95 12.72
CA ASP A 114 10.41 19.19 12.79
C ASP A 114 9.74 19.58 11.46
N ASN A 115 10.16 18.98 10.35
CA ASN A 115 9.63 19.22 9.00
C ASN A 115 8.36 18.39 8.67
N LYS A 116 7.82 17.62 9.61
CA LYS A 116 6.60 16.86 9.39
C LYS A 116 5.36 17.77 9.25
N PRO A 117 4.30 17.30 8.56
CA PRO A 117 3.03 17.99 8.54
C PRO A 117 2.46 18.21 9.94
N SER A 118 1.58 19.22 10.12
CA SER A 118 0.91 19.44 11.37
C SER A 118 0.06 18.23 11.79
N ALA A 119 -0.10 18.02 13.09
CA ALA A 119 -0.95 16.94 13.61
C ALA A 119 -2.38 17.02 13.06
N GLY A 120 -2.96 18.22 12.98
CA GLY A 120 -4.30 18.40 12.42
C GLY A 120 -4.42 17.99 10.94
N TRP A 121 -3.38 18.22 10.14
CA TRP A 121 -3.35 17.76 8.75
C TRP A 121 -3.23 16.23 8.69
N LEU A 122 -2.36 15.63 9.50
CA LEU A 122 -2.21 14.17 9.56
C LEU A 122 -3.51 13.50 10.00
N ASP A 123 -4.21 14.04 10.98
CA ASP A 123 -5.51 13.53 11.43
C ASP A 123 -6.59 13.68 10.34
N GLN A 124 -6.55 14.75 9.58
CA GLN A 124 -7.45 14.93 8.44
C GLN A 124 -7.19 13.88 7.36
N MET A 125 -5.94 13.64 7.00
CA MET A 125 -5.58 12.63 5.99
C MET A 125 -5.94 11.22 6.46
N GLN A 126 -5.75 10.91 7.73
CA GLN A 126 -6.18 9.65 8.32
C GLN A 126 -7.69 9.42 8.15
N ARG A 127 -8.49 10.43 8.46
CA ARG A 127 -9.96 10.36 8.27
C ARG A 127 -10.34 10.16 6.79
N GLN A 128 -9.63 10.83 5.86
CA GLN A 128 -9.87 10.64 4.43
C GLN A 128 -9.55 9.21 3.99
N MET A 129 -8.40 8.67 4.37
CA MET A 129 -8.04 7.28 4.06
C MET A 129 -9.04 6.28 4.64
N GLN A 130 -9.47 6.49 5.88
CA GLN A 130 -10.46 5.63 6.52
C GLN A 130 -11.82 5.67 5.80
N THR A 131 -12.26 6.85 5.38
CA THR A 131 -13.52 7.00 4.61
C THR A 131 -13.39 6.31 3.26
N LEU A 132 -12.31 6.56 2.51
CA LEU A 132 -12.05 5.93 1.22
C LEU A 132 -11.92 4.40 1.37
N GLY A 133 -11.25 3.92 2.42
CA GLY A 133 -11.17 2.50 2.74
C GLY A 133 -12.54 1.85 2.95
N ASN A 134 -13.42 2.52 3.67
CA ASN A 134 -14.80 2.06 3.87
C ASN A 134 -15.61 2.05 2.56
N GLU A 135 -15.45 3.07 1.72
CA GLU A 135 -16.12 3.16 0.41
C GLU A 135 -15.62 2.09 -0.55
N LEU A 136 -14.33 1.78 -0.56
CA LEU A 136 -13.74 0.68 -1.33
C LEU A 136 -14.17 -0.70 -0.80
N GLY A 137 -14.53 -0.81 0.47
CA GLY A 137 -14.98 -2.05 1.09
C GLY A 137 -14.01 -3.22 0.91
N ALA A 138 -14.49 -4.34 0.34
CA ALA A 138 -13.66 -5.53 0.10
C ALA A 138 -12.51 -5.30 -0.89
N GLN A 139 -12.52 -4.19 -1.62
CA GLN A 139 -11.49 -3.78 -2.57
C GLN A 139 -10.33 -3.04 -1.89
N SER A 140 -10.53 -2.62 -0.63
CA SER A 140 -9.59 -1.79 0.11
C SER A 140 -8.37 -2.56 0.60
N ALA A 141 -7.20 -1.97 0.39
CA ALA A 141 -5.97 -2.34 1.08
C ALA A 141 -5.63 -1.37 2.24
N PHE A 142 -6.40 -0.29 2.45
CA PHE A 142 -6.22 0.58 3.61
C PHE A 142 -6.47 -0.18 4.91
N ALA A 143 -5.74 0.16 5.96
CA ALA A 143 -6.01 -0.36 7.30
C ALA A 143 -7.40 0.09 7.77
N GLU A 144 -8.14 -0.79 8.42
CA GLU A 144 -9.43 -0.43 9.05
C GLU A 144 -9.24 0.65 10.13
N ASP A 145 -8.14 0.53 10.87
CA ASP A 145 -7.66 1.54 11.80
C ASP A 145 -6.15 1.72 11.62
N ALA A 146 -5.76 2.88 11.10
CA ALA A 146 -4.37 3.19 10.81
C ALA A 146 -3.48 3.24 12.08
N GLU A 147 -4.04 3.51 13.26
CA GLU A 147 -3.30 3.48 14.53
C GLU A 147 -2.83 2.06 14.89
N THR A 148 -3.56 1.04 14.46
CA THR A 148 -3.18 -0.36 14.64
C THR A 148 -1.83 -0.67 13.99
N LEU A 149 -1.48 0.02 12.89
CA LEU A 149 -0.17 -0.15 12.25
C LEU A 149 0.98 0.26 13.18
N PHE A 150 0.80 1.33 13.97
CA PHE A 150 1.81 1.74 14.96
C PHE A 150 1.92 0.72 16.09
N LEU A 151 0.81 0.21 16.60
CA LEU A 151 0.82 -0.80 17.65
C LEU A 151 1.56 -2.06 17.22
N ILE A 152 1.33 -2.52 15.98
CA ILE A 152 2.04 -3.68 15.41
C ILE A 152 3.53 -3.35 15.25
N ALA A 153 3.85 -2.19 14.67
CA ALA A 153 5.23 -1.76 14.45
C ALA A 153 6.00 -1.62 15.77
N ASP A 154 5.39 -1.02 16.79
CA ASP A 154 5.99 -0.82 18.11
C ASP A 154 6.24 -2.15 18.84
N SER A 155 5.35 -3.12 18.66
CA SER A 155 5.51 -4.43 19.29
C SER A 155 6.70 -5.22 18.72
N ALA A 156 7.00 -5.04 17.44
CA ALA A 156 8.04 -5.81 16.74
C ALA A 156 9.36 -5.05 16.59
N LEU A 157 9.29 -3.74 16.33
CA LEU A 157 10.43 -2.90 15.98
C LEU A 157 10.43 -1.58 16.78
N PRO A 158 10.41 -1.63 18.12
CA PRO A 158 10.17 -0.44 18.95
C PRO A 158 11.30 0.61 18.86
N ASN A 159 12.53 0.21 18.56
CA ASN A 159 13.70 1.08 18.53
C ASN A 159 14.21 1.35 17.11
N PHE A 160 13.48 0.94 16.09
CA PHE A 160 13.90 1.11 14.71
C PHE A 160 13.37 2.43 14.17
N SER A 161 14.26 3.40 14.04
CA SER A 161 13.95 4.67 13.37
C SER A 161 14.23 4.56 11.87
N GLY A 162 13.25 4.23 11.10
CA GLY A 162 13.43 4.07 9.65
C GLY A 162 12.12 3.65 9.00
N GLY A 163 11.10 4.42 9.25
CA GLY A 163 9.70 4.35 8.87
C GLY A 163 9.25 3.28 7.88
N ASN A 164 10.00 3.11 6.81
CA ASN A 164 9.56 2.23 5.71
C ASN A 164 9.53 0.74 6.10
N GLY A 165 10.51 0.25 6.85
CA GLY A 165 10.54 -1.13 7.35
C GLY A 165 9.45 -1.39 8.38
N ARG A 166 9.21 -0.46 9.29
CA ARG A 166 8.14 -0.53 10.30
C ARG A 166 6.77 -0.58 9.65
N TYR A 167 6.51 0.30 8.68
CA TYR A 167 5.25 0.30 7.93
C TYR A 167 5.03 -1.03 7.20
N ARG A 168 6.02 -1.51 6.45
CA ARG A 168 5.90 -2.76 5.69
C ARG A 168 5.59 -3.95 6.59
N TYR A 169 6.32 -4.06 7.72
CA TYR A 169 6.07 -5.11 8.70
C TYR A 169 4.63 -5.06 9.22
N ALA A 170 4.22 -3.88 9.72
CA ALA A 170 2.88 -3.70 10.27
C ALA A 170 1.78 -3.97 9.22
N LYS A 171 2.00 -3.50 7.99
CA LYS A 171 1.04 -3.68 6.90
C LYS A 171 0.91 -5.12 6.45
N ALA A 172 2.02 -5.87 6.40
CA ALA A 172 1.98 -7.29 6.08
C ALA A 172 1.20 -8.08 7.14
N VAL A 173 1.43 -7.80 8.42
CA VAL A 173 0.70 -8.43 9.53
C VAL A 173 -0.79 -8.06 9.48
N GLU A 174 -1.12 -6.79 9.30
CA GLU A 174 -2.51 -6.31 9.21
C GLU A 174 -3.25 -6.99 8.04
N LEU A 175 -2.70 -6.93 6.84
CA LEU A 175 -3.31 -7.53 5.65
C LEU A 175 -3.42 -9.05 5.75
N SER A 176 -2.50 -9.73 6.43
CA SER A 176 -2.56 -11.18 6.62
C SER A 176 -3.82 -11.65 7.33
N GLY A 177 -4.47 -10.77 8.11
CA GLY A 177 -5.71 -11.08 8.81
C GLY A 177 -6.94 -11.16 7.89
N ARG A 178 -6.85 -10.64 6.66
CA ARG A 178 -7.97 -10.52 5.72
C ARG A 178 -7.68 -10.94 4.28
N THR A 179 -6.54 -11.57 4.06
CA THR A 179 -6.11 -12.11 2.75
C THR A 179 -5.77 -13.58 2.84
N ASN A 180 -5.73 -14.26 1.69
CA ASN A 180 -5.39 -15.67 1.61
C ASN A 180 -3.87 -15.91 1.62
N ALA A 181 -3.10 -14.94 1.13
CA ALA A 181 -1.64 -14.98 1.12
C ALA A 181 -1.06 -13.57 1.22
N VAL A 182 0.18 -13.48 1.67
CA VAL A 182 0.95 -12.23 1.71
C VAL A 182 2.20 -12.40 0.86
N LEU A 183 2.38 -11.51 -0.11
CA LEU A 183 3.61 -11.37 -0.88
C LEU A 183 4.39 -10.17 -0.37
N THR A 184 5.62 -10.39 0.05
CA THR A 184 6.54 -9.30 0.33
C THR A 184 7.49 -9.14 -0.84
N LEU A 185 7.53 -7.91 -1.39
CA LEU A 185 8.29 -7.58 -2.59
C LEU A 185 9.42 -6.63 -2.23
N ALA A 186 10.64 -7.00 -2.56
CA ALA A 186 11.80 -6.14 -2.38
C ALA A 186 12.83 -6.39 -3.49
N PRO A 187 13.50 -5.34 -4.00
CA PRO A 187 14.68 -5.53 -4.82
C PRO A 187 15.78 -6.19 -3.97
N ARG A 188 16.65 -6.95 -4.61
CA ARG A 188 17.70 -7.73 -3.92
C ARG A 188 18.64 -6.89 -3.08
N TYR A 189 18.87 -5.62 -3.47
CA TYR A 189 19.74 -4.67 -2.77
C TYR A 189 19.04 -3.88 -1.63
N GLU A 190 17.69 -3.88 -1.58
CA GLU A 190 16.92 -3.26 -0.49
C GLU A 190 16.63 -4.20 0.68
N ASN A 191 17.25 -5.34 0.70
CA ASN A 191 16.96 -6.41 1.65
C ASN A 191 17.14 -6.03 3.13
N THR A 192 17.88 -4.97 3.44
CA THR A 192 18.22 -4.64 4.81
C THR A 192 17.02 -4.24 5.69
N ALA A 193 16.02 -3.60 5.14
CA ALA A 193 14.90 -3.10 5.95
C ALA A 193 13.77 -4.13 6.17
N MET A 194 13.67 -5.16 5.33
CA MET A 194 12.68 -6.22 5.47
C MET A 194 13.23 -7.51 6.10
N ILE A 195 14.55 -7.67 6.08
CA ILE A 195 15.24 -8.88 6.59
C ILE A 195 15.40 -8.86 8.11
N LEU A 196 15.22 -7.70 8.76
CA LEU A 196 15.51 -7.55 10.17
C LEU A 196 14.77 -8.54 11.07
N ASP A 197 13.61 -9.03 10.65
CA ASP A 197 12.94 -10.15 11.31
C ASP A 197 11.94 -10.87 10.39
N MET A 198 12.41 -11.52 9.34
CA MET A 198 11.55 -12.32 8.46
C MET A 198 10.90 -13.49 9.21
N ARG A 199 11.58 -14.04 10.22
CA ARG A 199 11.03 -15.12 11.04
C ARG A 199 9.90 -14.58 11.91
N GLY A 200 10.12 -13.46 12.61
CA GLY A 200 9.08 -12.81 13.39
C GLY A 200 7.90 -12.36 12.52
N LEU A 201 8.15 -11.88 11.30
CA LEU A 201 7.09 -11.54 10.36
C LEU A 201 6.28 -12.78 9.95
N HIS A 202 6.95 -13.89 9.65
CA HIS A 202 6.28 -15.15 9.32
C HIS A 202 5.41 -15.65 10.47
N ASP A 203 5.92 -15.56 11.70
CA ASP A 203 5.21 -16.00 12.91
C ASP A 203 4.03 -15.06 13.27
N ALA A 204 4.13 -13.78 12.92
CA ALA A 204 3.10 -12.79 13.17
C ALA A 204 1.97 -12.78 12.13
N CYS A 205 2.24 -13.19 10.89
CA CYS A 205 1.25 -13.25 9.82
C CYS A 205 0.28 -14.42 10.03
N ARG A 206 -1.01 -14.16 9.86
CA ARG A 206 -2.06 -15.18 9.91
C ARG A 206 -2.19 -15.96 8.60
N ALA A 207 -1.96 -15.30 7.46
CA ALA A 207 -1.92 -15.94 6.16
C ALA A 207 -0.49 -16.36 5.80
N PRO A 208 -0.32 -17.39 4.96
CA PRO A 208 0.98 -17.78 4.44
C PRO A 208 1.71 -16.61 3.78
N LEU A 209 3.03 -16.54 4.00
CA LEU A 209 3.87 -15.45 3.51
C LEU A 209 4.89 -15.97 2.50
N PHE A 210 5.03 -15.29 1.37
CA PHE A 210 6.00 -15.55 0.34
C PHE A 210 6.84 -14.31 0.04
N GLN A 211 8.14 -14.45 0.12
CA GLN A 211 9.07 -13.37 -0.21
C GLN A 211 9.46 -13.44 -1.67
N LEU A 212 9.22 -12.37 -2.39
CA LEU A 212 9.65 -12.15 -3.76
C LEU A 212 10.83 -11.20 -3.79
N SER A 213 11.96 -11.69 -4.30
CA SER A 213 13.07 -10.83 -4.68
C SER A 213 12.89 -10.44 -6.14
N LEU A 214 12.67 -9.16 -6.39
CA LEU A 214 12.52 -8.62 -7.74
C LEU A 214 13.92 -8.24 -8.25
N ASP A 215 14.58 -9.19 -8.87
CA ASP A 215 15.71 -8.94 -9.75
C ASP A 215 15.18 -8.79 -11.19
N ASN A 216 15.95 -8.15 -12.06
CA ASN A 216 15.58 -7.93 -13.47
C ASN A 216 15.25 -9.22 -14.27
N ASP A 217 15.53 -10.37 -13.68
CA ASP A 217 15.29 -11.68 -14.29
C ASP A 217 14.23 -12.45 -13.49
N TRP A 218 12.98 -12.02 -13.61
CA TRP A 218 11.83 -12.81 -13.19
C TRP A 218 11.69 -14.00 -14.15
N ASP A 219 12.32 -15.10 -13.78
CA ASP A 219 12.38 -16.30 -14.61
C ASP A 219 11.17 -17.24 -14.39
N GLU A 220 11.04 -18.21 -15.29
CA GLU A 220 9.97 -19.22 -15.21
C GLU A 220 10.02 -20.04 -13.91
N THR A 221 11.20 -20.20 -13.32
CA THR A 221 11.40 -20.91 -12.05
C THR A 221 10.79 -20.14 -10.88
N ALA A 222 11.03 -18.83 -10.81
CA ALA A 222 10.45 -17.96 -9.78
C ALA A 222 8.91 -17.93 -9.90
N TRP A 223 8.39 -17.87 -11.13
CA TRP A 223 6.97 -17.93 -11.41
C TRP A 223 6.36 -19.27 -11.01
N SER A 224 7.01 -20.39 -11.34
CA SER A 224 6.56 -21.73 -10.94
C SER A 224 6.52 -21.90 -9.42
N ARG A 225 7.49 -21.35 -8.69
CA ARG A 225 7.53 -21.38 -7.23
C ARG A 225 6.38 -20.57 -6.62
N LEU A 226 6.11 -19.38 -7.16
CA LEU A 226 4.98 -18.55 -6.72
C LEU A 226 3.65 -19.24 -6.95
N ARG A 227 3.43 -19.81 -8.14
CA ARG A 227 2.21 -20.56 -8.45
C ARG A 227 2.04 -21.77 -7.54
N SER A 228 3.12 -22.51 -7.28
CA SER A 228 3.09 -23.62 -6.35
C SER A 228 2.71 -23.17 -4.94
N PHE A 229 3.29 -22.09 -4.46
CA PHE A 229 2.92 -21.52 -3.16
C PHE A 229 1.43 -21.15 -3.13
N LEU A 230 0.94 -20.41 -4.12
CA LEU A 230 -0.46 -19.98 -4.18
C LEU A 230 -1.45 -21.14 -4.34
N TYR A 231 -1.01 -22.25 -4.93
CA TYR A 231 -1.85 -23.46 -5.04
C TYR A 231 -2.20 -24.04 -3.67
N TYR A 232 -1.33 -23.88 -2.67
CA TYR A 232 -1.53 -24.40 -1.32
C TYR A 232 -2.14 -23.36 -0.35
N CYS A 233 -2.40 -22.14 -0.78
CA CYS A 233 -3.10 -21.09 -0.03
C CYS A 233 -4.59 -21.05 -0.42
#